data_0a0dda3fe8daea996f3802f85fe242e1
#
_entry.id   0a0dda3fe8daea996f3802f85fe242e1
#
_cell.length_a   1.000
_cell.length_b   1.000
_cell.length_c   1.000
_cell.angle_alpha   90.00
_cell.angle_beta   90.00
_cell.angle_gamma   90.00
#
_symmetry.space_group_name_H-M   'P 1'
#
loop_
_entity.id
_entity.type
_entity.pdbx_description
1 polymer ?
#
loop_
_entity_poly.entity_id
_entity_poly.type
_entity_poly.pdbx_seq_one_letter_code
_entity_poly.pdbx_strand_id
1 'polypeptide(L)'
;MKQARRDWRERRQPLMRCQPARLVFIDETSVKTNMTPLRGRAPRGERLRADAPFGKWQTQTFIAGLRCHELVSPWIIEGAMDGAAFDAYVETQLAPSLSRGDIVILDNLNVHKSPRAAQALAERGAWFLFLPKYSPDLNPIEMAFAKLKTLLRKAKARNYDDLWRAIGNICDQFSPTECWNFLKKASYVAC
;
A
#
# COMPACT_ATOMS: atom_id res chain seq x y z
N MET A 1 12.69 16.29 -12.55
CA MET A 1 12.20 14.92 -12.30
C MET A 1 13.30 13.87 -12.44
N LYS A 2 13.97 13.71 -13.57
CA LYS A 2 15.03 12.69 -13.76
C LYS A 2 16.13 12.77 -12.71
N GLN A 3 16.62 13.95 -12.37
CA GLN A 3 17.67 14.13 -11.36
C GLN A 3 17.25 13.67 -9.97
N ALA A 4 16.07 14.04 -9.48
CA ALA A 4 15.57 13.61 -8.16
C ALA A 4 15.45 12.08 -8.03
N ARG A 5 14.99 11.38 -9.09
CA ARG A 5 14.94 9.92 -9.13
C ARG A 5 16.34 9.30 -9.14
N ARG A 6 17.30 9.91 -9.84
CA ARG A 6 18.70 9.50 -9.86
C ARG A 6 19.32 9.66 -8.47
N ASP A 7 19.17 10.84 -7.84
CA ASP A 7 19.66 11.10 -6.49
C ASP A 7 19.06 10.15 -5.45
N TRP A 8 17.77 9.78 -5.61
CA TRP A 8 17.14 8.78 -4.76
C TRP A 8 17.85 7.44 -4.86
N ARG A 9 18.05 6.93 -6.08
CA ARG A 9 18.65 5.61 -6.34
C ARG A 9 20.14 5.55 -5.98
N GLU A 10 20.88 6.60 -6.27
CA GLU A 10 22.34 6.61 -6.11
C GLU A 10 22.80 7.03 -4.70
N ARG A 11 22.00 7.86 -4.01
CA ARG A 11 22.41 8.43 -2.71
C ARG A 11 21.57 7.94 -1.53
N ARG A 12 20.25 7.81 -1.67
CA ARG A 12 19.37 7.46 -0.56
C ARG A 12 19.15 5.96 -0.41
N GLN A 13 18.80 5.25 -1.48
CA GLN A 13 18.57 3.81 -1.41
C GLN A 13 19.77 3.01 -0.87
N PRO A 14 21.03 3.29 -1.22
CA PRO A 14 22.16 2.57 -0.63
C PRO A 14 22.22 2.65 0.89
N LEU A 15 21.90 3.82 1.47
CA LEU A 15 21.84 4.01 2.93
C LEU A 15 20.67 3.24 3.56
N MET A 16 19.52 3.22 2.89
CA MET A 16 18.32 2.51 3.34
C MET A 16 18.53 1.00 3.36
N ARG A 17 19.28 0.44 2.40
CA ARG A 17 19.61 -1.00 2.34
C ARG A 17 20.33 -1.52 3.58
N CYS A 18 21.04 -0.66 4.29
CA CYS A 18 21.74 -1.02 5.52
C CYS A 18 20.79 -1.24 6.71
N GLN A 19 19.58 -0.68 6.65
CA GLN A 19 18.61 -0.70 7.76
C GLN A 19 17.17 -0.91 7.25
N PRO A 20 16.87 -1.97 6.51
CA PRO A 20 15.56 -2.16 5.90
C PRO A 20 14.42 -2.31 6.91
N ALA A 21 14.71 -2.77 8.12
CA ALA A 21 13.73 -2.92 9.20
C ALA A 21 13.13 -1.59 9.66
N ARG A 22 13.81 -0.46 9.42
CA ARG A 22 13.31 0.88 9.75
C ARG A 22 12.41 1.49 8.67
N LEU A 23 12.30 0.86 7.51
CA LEU A 23 11.53 1.41 6.40
C LEU A 23 10.08 0.97 6.48
N VAL A 24 9.17 1.93 6.41
CA VAL A 24 7.72 1.71 6.35
C VAL A 24 7.19 2.42 5.12
N PHE A 25 6.79 1.68 4.11
CA PHE A 25 6.23 2.24 2.88
C PHE A 25 4.73 2.31 3.00
N ILE A 26 4.14 3.48 2.92
CA ILE A 26 2.68 3.64 2.96
C ILE A 26 2.15 4.14 1.63
N ASP A 27 0.94 3.75 1.32
CA ASP A 27 0.17 4.22 0.16
C ASP A 27 -1.30 3.87 0.34
N GLU A 28 -2.16 4.44 -0.50
CA GLU A 28 -3.58 4.12 -0.54
C GLU A 28 -3.99 3.54 -1.90
N THR A 29 -5.03 2.73 -1.86
CA THR A 29 -5.59 2.15 -3.09
C THR A 29 -7.09 1.99 -3.00
N SER A 30 -7.78 2.26 -4.12
CA SER A 30 -9.23 2.05 -4.18
C SER A 30 -9.57 0.56 -4.26
N VAL A 31 -10.56 0.14 -3.48
CA VAL A 31 -11.19 -1.18 -3.51
C VAL A 31 -12.69 -1.03 -3.72
N LYS A 32 -13.30 -1.98 -4.44
CA LYS A 32 -14.70 -1.87 -4.87
C LYS A 32 -15.43 -3.20 -4.74
N THR A 33 -16.71 -3.14 -4.49
CA THR A 33 -17.59 -4.32 -4.40
C THR A 33 -17.88 -5.00 -5.76
N ASN A 34 -17.46 -4.38 -6.87
CA ASN A 34 -17.62 -4.94 -8.22
C ASN A 34 -16.36 -5.61 -8.78
N MET A 35 -15.34 -5.82 -7.96
CA MET A 35 -14.10 -6.43 -8.45
C MET A 35 -14.33 -7.86 -8.92
N THR A 36 -13.89 -8.15 -10.16
CA THR A 36 -13.98 -9.47 -10.80
C THR A 36 -12.65 -9.84 -11.42
N PRO A 37 -12.37 -11.14 -11.62
CA PRO A 37 -11.20 -11.57 -12.38
C PRO A 37 -11.15 -10.89 -13.75
N LEU A 38 -9.99 -10.31 -14.09
CA LEU A 38 -9.80 -9.60 -15.36
C LEU A 38 -9.55 -10.54 -16.53
N ARG A 39 -9.22 -11.80 -16.26
CA ARG A 39 -8.87 -12.84 -17.24
C ARG A 39 -9.40 -14.18 -16.76
N GLY A 40 -9.74 -15.06 -17.68
CA GLY A 40 -10.08 -16.45 -17.44
C GLY A 40 -9.56 -17.31 -18.59
N ARG A 41 -9.82 -18.61 -18.51
CA ARG A 41 -9.47 -19.59 -19.56
C ARG A 41 -10.74 -20.29 -20.01
N ALA A 42 -10.83 -20.54 -21.32
CA ALA A 42 -11.84 -21.38 -21.96
C ALA A 42 -11.11 -22.41 -22.85
N PRO A 43 -11.77 -23.53 -23.22
CA PRO A 43 -11.27 -24.43 -24.26
C PRO A 43 -10.93 -23.68 -25.54
N ARG A 44 -9.97 -24.24 -26.29
CA ARG A 44 -9.57 -23.64 -27.56
C ARG A 44 -10.77 -23.59 -28.52
N GLY A 45 -11.02 -22.40 -29.07
CA GLY A 45 -12.15 -22.17 -29.97
C GLY A 45 -13.44 -21.72 -29.29
N GLU A 46 -13.48 -21.70 -27.96
CA GLU A 46 -14.64 -21.24 -27.20
C GLU A 46 -14.42 -19.83 -26.61
N ARG A 47 -15.51 -19.05 -26.60
CA ARG A 47 -15.49 -17.72 -25.96
C ARG A 47 -15.70 -17.89 -24.47
N LEU A 48 -14.77 -17.35 -23.66
CA LEU A 48 -14.99 -17.24 -22.22
C LEU A 48 -16.25 -16.39 -21.91
N ARG A 49 -17.19 -16.97 -21.18
CA ARG A 49 -18.33 -16.27 -20.62
C ARG A 49 -18.19 -16.23 -19.10
N ALA A 50 -18.42 -15.07 -18.50
CA ALA A 50 -18.38 -14.90 -17.05
C ALA A 50 -19.37 -13.80 -16.67
N ASP A 51 -20.01 -13.97 -15.53
CA ASP A 51 -20.91 -12.99 -14.96
C ASP A 51 -20.12 -11.80 -14.42
N ALA A 52 -20.56 -10.60 -14.79
CA ALA A 52 -20.08 -9.36 -14.19
C ALA A 52 -21.16 -8.81 -13.26
N PRO A 53 -20.79 -8.34 -12.07
CA PRO A 53 -21.77 -7.72 -11.19
C PRO A 53 -22.35 -6.48 -11.85
N PHE A 54 -23.65 -6.29 -11.69
CA PHE A 54 -24.40 -5.15 -12.21
C PHE A 54 -25.00 -4.33 -11.06
N GLY A 55 -25.08 -2.99 -11.20
CA GLY A 55 -25.69 -2.11 -10.21
C GLY A 55 -24.79 -0.97 -9.75
N LYS A 56 -25.15 -0.32 -8.63
CA LYS A 56 -24.34 0.75 -8.03
C LYS A 56 -23.14 0.15 -7.33
N TRP A 57 -21.96 0.68 -7.64
CA TRP A 57 -20.70 0.27 -7.05
C TRP A 57 -20.33 1.17 -5.90
N GLN A 58 -19.87 0.56 -4.83
CA GLN A 58 -19.33 1.28 -3.69
C GLN A 58 -17.80 1.22 -3.76
N THR A 59 -17.20 2.39 -3.67
CA THR A 59 -15.74 2.55 -3.66
C THR A 59 -15.31 2.93 -2.26
N GLN A 60 -14.30 2.22 -1.77
CA GLN A 60 -13.63 2.51 -0.51
C GLN A 60 -12.14 2.70 -0.78
N THR A 61 -11.47 3.37 0.13
CA THR A 61 -10.03 3.49 0.11
C THR A 61 -9.42 2.57 1.17
N PHE A 62 -8.51 1.71 0.74
CA PHE A 62 -7.67 0.90 1.61
C PHE A 62 -6.30 1.56 1.71
N ILE A 63 -5.81 1.77 2.92
CA ILE A 63 -4.47 2.27 3.21
C ILE A 63 -3.76 1.29 4.13
N ALA A 64 -2.46 1.11 3.96
CA ALA A 64 -1.63 0.26 4.81
C ALA A 64 -0.16 0.69 4.74
N GLY A 65 0.65 0.15 5.62
CA GLY A 65 2.11 0.23 5.59
C GLY A 65 2.73 -1.12 5.22
N LEU A 66 3.82 -1.11 4.47
CA LEU A 66 4.64 -2.28 4.16
C LEU A 66 5.99 -2.15 4.83
N ARG A 67 6.33 -3.09 5.69
CA ARG A 67 7.67 -3.33 6.24
C ARG A 67 8.37 -4.46 5.50
N CYS A 68 9.63 -4.70 5.79
CA CYS A 68 10.40 -5.78 5.17
C CYS A 68 9.91 -7.20 5.54
N HIS A 69 9.05 -7.35 6.52
CA HIS A 69 8.57 -8.64 7.01
C HIS A 69 7.06 -8.74 7.22
N GLU A 70 6.32 -7.63 7.10
CA GLU A 70 4.87 -7.61 7.34
C GLU A 70 4.16 -6.44 6.66
N LEU A 71 2.84 -6.55 6.54
CA LEU A 71 1.92 -5.46 6.24
C LEU A 71 1.39 -4.91 7.57
N VAL A 72 1.51 -3.61 7.80
CA VAL A 72 1.15 -2.96 9.07
C VAL A 72 0.04 -1.93 8.89
N SER A 73 -0.70 -1.69 9.96
CA SER A 73 -1.71 -0.64 10.07
C SER A 73 -2.71 -0.62 8.90
N PRO A 74 -3.29 -1.77 8.49
CA PRO A 74 -4.30 -1.77 7.45
C PRO A 74 -5.55 -1.05 7.93
N TRP A 75 -6.08 -0.14 7.11
CA TRP A 75 -7.31 0.58 7.40
C TRP A 75 -8.15 0.79 6.14
N ILE A 76 -9.47 0.84 6.33
CA ILE A 76 -10.43 1.05 5.26
C ILE A 76 -11.28 2.26 5.62
N ILE A 77 -11.45 3.17 4.67
CA ILE A 77 -12.31 4.33 4.81
C ILE A 77 -13.32 4.38 3.66
N GLU A 78 -14.48 4.93 3.94
CA GLU A 78 -15.47 5.22 2.91
C GLU A 78 -15.04 6.44 2.10
N GLY A 79 -15.13 6.33 0.76
CA GLY A 79 -14.77 7.42 -0.13
C GLY A 79 -13.27 7.55 -0.41
N ALA A 80 -12.87 8.74 -0.80
CA ALA A 80 -11.48 9.07 -1.12
C ALA A 80 -10.71 9.53 0.14
N MET A 81 -9.39 9.31 0.12
CA MET A 81 -8.49 9.86 1.13
C MET A 81 -8.42 11.38 0.99
N ASP A 82 -8.80 12.10 2.03
CA ASP A 82 -8.56 13.53 2.18
C ASP A 82 -7.54 13.80 3.30
N GLY A 83 -7.21 15.07 3.53
CA GLY A 83 -6.22 15.44 4.55
C GLY A 83 -6.65 15.07 5.98
N ALA A 84 -7.94 15.16 6.30
CA ALA A 84 -8.46 14.81 7.62
C ALA A 84 -8.42 13.30 7.87
N ALA A 85 -8.81 12.50 6.86
CA ALA A 85 -8.72 11.05 6.91
C ALA A 85 -7.26 10.57 7.00
N PHE A 86 -6.34 11.23 6.28
CA PHE A 86 -4.91 10.94 6.37
C PHE A 86 -4.36 11.23 7.77
N ASP A 87 -4.71 12.38 8.37
CA ASP A 87 -4.31 12.71 9.73
C ASP A 87 -4.84 11.67 10.74
N ALA A 88 -6.12 11.34 10.65
CA ALA A 88 -6.72 10.32 11.50
C ALA A 88 -6.05 8.96 11.37
N TYR A 89 -5.74 8.53 10.13
CA TYR A 89 -5.00 7.30 9.88
C TYR A 89 -3.62 7.32 10.55
N VAL A 90 -2.89 8.40 10.34
CA VAL A 90 -1.53 8.52 10.89
C VAL A 90 -1.55 8.50 12.41
N GLU A 91 -2.44 9.25 13.03
CA GLU A 91 -2.52 9.35 14.49
C GLU A 91 -3.02 8.06 15.16
N THR A 92 -4.04 7.42 14.58
CA THR A 92 -4.75 6.32 15.26
C THR A 92 -4.27 4.93 14.86
N GLN A 93 -3.72 4.77 13.66
CA GLN A 93 -3.32 3.48 13.13
C GLN A 93 -1.81 3.37 12.92
N LEU A 94 -1.21 4.33 12.22
CA LEU A 94 0.20 4.23 11.81
C LEU A 94 1.15 4.55 12.96
N ALA A 95 1.04 5.72 13.60
CA ALA A 95 1.95 6.16 14.65
C ALA A 95 2.06 5.17 15.82
N PRO A 96 0.96 4.52 16.30
CA PRO A 96 1.06 3.49 17.34
C PRO A 96 1.91 2.26 16.94
N SER A 97 2.03 1.96 15.65
CA SER A 97 2.80 0.82 15.12
C SER A 97 4.27 1.14 14.84
N LEU A 98 4.67 2.42 15.00
CA LEU A 98 6.03 2.88 14.71
C LEU A 98 6.94 2.81 15.93
N SER A 99 8.20 2.55 15.66
CA SER A 99 9.30 2.59 16.62
C SER A 99 10.22 3.79 16.36
N ARG A 100 10.95 4.20 17.39
CA ARG A 100 11.94 5.27 17.27
C ARG A 100 12.96 4.96 16.18
N GLY A 101 13.11 5.88 15.25
CA GLY A 101 14.02 5.78 14.13
C GLY A 101 13.39 5.22 12.85
N ASP A 102 12.09 4.91 12.86
CA ASP A 102 11.38 4.49 11.65
C ASP A 102 11.27 5.62 10.63
N ILE A 103 11.37 5.27 9.36
CA ILE A 103 11.27 6.17 8.22
C ILE A 103 10.03 5.78 7.43
N VAL A 104 9.01 6.63 7.48
CA VAL A 104 7.77 6.44 6.73
C VAL A 104 7.94 7.04 5.33
N ILE A 105 7.91 6.17 4.32
CA ILE A 105 8.15 6.53 2.92
C ILE A 105 6.82 6.48 2.17
N LEU A 106 6.49 7.58 1.49
CA LEU A 106 5.23 7.71 0.76
C LEU A 106 5.41 8.59 -0.47
N ASP A 107 4.40 8.65 -1.30
CA ASP A 107 4.42 9.52 -2.46
C ASP A 107 4.39 11.02 -2.08
N ASN A 108 4.58 11.88 -3.06
CA ASN A 108 4.72 13.32 -2.85
C ASN A 108 3.42 14.08 -3.17
N LEU A 109 2.26 13.55 -2.74
CA LEU A 109 0.98 14.24 -2.86
C LEU A 109 0.83 15.32 -1.78
N ASN A 110 0.03 16.34 -2.08
CA ASN A 110 -0.17 17.45 -1.15
C ASN A 110 -0.97 17.03 0.09
N VAL A 111 -1.90 16.09 -0.05
CA VAL A 111 -2.71 15.55 1.07
C VAL A 111 -1.84 14.88 2.13
N HIS A 112 -0.65 14.38 1.77
CA HIS A 112 0.28 13.72 2.68
C HIS A 112 1.21 14.71 3.43
N LYS A 113 1.17 16.00 3.09
CA LYS A 113 2.06 17.03 3.70
C LYS A 113 1.38 17.73 4.87
N SER A 114 0.79 16.96 5.77
CA SER A 114 0.13 17.48 6.94
C SER A 114 1.14 17.72 8.08
N PRO A 115 1.19 18.94 8.65
CA PRO A 115 1.98 19.20 9.86
C PRO A 115 1.51 18.37 11.06
N ARG A 116 0.21 18.10 11.16
CA ARG A 116 -0.39 17.31 12.23
C ARG A 116 0.07 15.85 12.16
N ALA A 117 0.02 15.24 10.99
CA ALA A 117 0.56 13.89 10.76
C ALA A 117 2.06 13.82 11.02
N ALA A 118 2.82 14.84 10.59
CA ALA A 118 4.26 14.90 10.83
C ALA A 118 4.59 15.00 12.34
N GLN A 119 3.82 15.75 13.10
CA GLN A 119 3.98 15.84 14.55
C GLN A 119 3.70 14.49 15.23
N ALA A 120 2.63 13.78 14.86
CA ALA A 120 2.31 12.47 15.40
C ALA A 120 3.44 11.45 15.18
N LEU A 121 4.13 11.50 14.04
CA LEU A 121 5.32 10.69 13.81
C LEU A 121 6.49 11.14 14.67
N ALA A 122 6.73 12.44 14.78
CA ALA A 122 7.85 12.99 15.56
C ALA A 122 7.75 12.61 17.04
N GLU A 123 6.56 12.56 17.61
CA GLU A 123 6.30 12.09 18.99
C GLU A 123 6.70 10.63 19.20
N ARG A 124 6.70 9.81 18.14
CA ARG A 124 7.23 8.43 18.13
C ARG A 124 8.72 8.36 17.80
N GLY A 125 9.36 9.50 17.48
CA GLY A 125 10.74 9.54 17.01
C GLY A 125 10.91 8.98 15.59
N ALA A 126 9.86 9.03 14.80
CA ALA A 126 9.79 8.66 13.39
C ALA A 126 9.60 9.91 12.52
N TRP A 127 9.74 9.80 11.20
CA TRP A 127 9.54 10.92 10.28
C TRP A 127 9.13 10.47 8.88
N PHE A 128 8.51 11.40 8.14
CA PHE A 128 8.18 11.20 6.74
C PHE A 128 9.39 11.42 5.82
N LEU A 129 9.45 10.64 4.76
CA LEU A 129 10.36 10.81 3.63
C LEU A 129 9.61 10.64 2.32
N PHE A 130 9.44 11.73 1.57
CA PHE A 130 8.66 11.73 0.35
C PHE A 130 9.46 11.22 -0.85
N LEU A 131 8.86 10.30 -1.60
CA LEU A 131 9.38 9.81 -2.88
C LEU A 131 9.49 10.95 -3.92
N PRO A 132 10.39 10.84 -4.90
CA PRO A 132 10.34 11.73 -6.06
C PRO A 132 8.98 11.63 -6.76
N LYS A 133 8.46 12.75 -7.23
CA LYS A 133 7.18 12.78 -7.95
C LYS A 133 7.17 11.77 -9.11
N TYR A 134 6.02 11.13 -9.34
CA TYR A 134 5.81 10.15 -10.39
C TYR A 134 6.78 8.96 -10.34
N SER A 135 6.95 8.38 -9.16
CA SER A 135 7.89 7.27 -8.94
C SER A 135 7.25 6.06 -8.22
N PRO A 136 6.14 5.51 -8.74
CA PRO A 136 5.49 4.34 -8.11
C PRO A 136 6.40 3.09 -8.12
N ASP A 137 7.31 3.00 -9.09
CA ASP A 137 8.33 1.95 -9.15
C ASP A 137 9.34 1.96 -7.99
N LEU A 138 9.42 3.06 -7.25
CA LEU A 138 10.21 3.20 -6.04
C LEU A 138 9.38 2.92 -4.77
N ASN A 139 8.08 2.65 -4.89
CA ASN A 139 7.21 2.30 -3.77
C ASN A 139 6.88 0.79 -3.80
N PRO A 140 7.52 -0.05 -2.98
CA PRO A 140 7.29 -1.50 -3.00
C PRO A 140 5.87 -1.92 -2.60
N ILE A 141 5.12 -1.08 -1.88
CA ILE A 141 3.74 -1.38 -1.47
C ILE A 141 2.79 -1.50 -2.67
N GLU A 142 3.11 -0.89 -3.79
CA GLU A 142 2.33 -1.02 -5.03
C GLU A 142 2.25 -2.49 -5.52
N MET A 143 3.32 -3.26 -5.30
CA MET A 143 3.31 -4.70 -5.59
C MET A 143 2.43 -5.48 -4.61
N ALA A 144 2.43 -5.09 -3.34
CA ALA A 144 1.54 -5.65 -2.33
C ALA A 144 0.07 -5.35 -2.69
N PHE A 145 -0.24 -4.14 -3.12
CA PHE A 145 -1.58 -3.77 -3.57
C PHE A 145 -2.01 -4.49 -4.86
N ALA A 146 -1.09 -4.78 -5.76
CA ALA A 146 -1.37 -5.62 -6.93
C ALA A 146 -1.78 -7.05 -6.53
N LYS A 147 -1.11 -7.64 -5.53
CA LYS A 147 -1.50 -8.93 -4.94
C LYS A 147 -2.86 -8.83 -4.26
N LEU A 148 -3.05 -7.84 -3.37
CA LEU A 148 -4.32 -7.58 -2.68
C LEU A 148 -5.49 -7.53 -3.68
N LYS A 149 -5.39 -6.68 -4.70
CA LYS A 149 -6.43 -6.54 -5.72
C LYS A 149 -6.69 -7.83 -6.50
N THR A 150 -5.66 -8.62 -6.74
CA THR A 150 -5.80 -9.92 -7.42
C THR A 150 -6.59 -10.91 -6.56
N LEU A 151 -6.33 -10.96 -5.26
CA LEU A 151 -7.03 -11.82 -4.31
C LEU A 151 -8.47 -11.34 -4.07
N LEU A 152 -8.69 -10.03 -3.97
CA LEU A 152 -10.05 -9.47 -3.85
C LEU A 152 -10.92 -9.78 -5.07
N ARG A 153 -10.36 -9.74 -6.29
CA ARG A 153 -11.09 -10.17 -7.49
C ARG A 153 -11.50 -11.65 -7.43
N LYS A 154 -10.68 -12.50 -6.83
CA LYS A 154 -11.02 -13.92 -6.61
C LYS A 154 -12.07 -14.11 -5.52
N ALA A 155 -12.02 -13.30 -4.46
CA ALA A 155 -12.97 -13.35 -3.35
C ALA A 155 -14.40 -12.96 -3.77
N LYS A 156 -14.57 -12.15 -4.84
CA LYS A 156 -15.86 -11.73 -5.38
C LYS A 156 -16.80 -11.10 -4.34
N ALA A 157 -16.26 -10.35 -3.39
CA ALA A 157 -17.05 -9.63 -2.39
C ALA A 157 -18.05 -8.66 -3.06
N ARG A 158 -19.31 -8.64 -2.59
CA ARG A 158 -20.40 -7.89 -3.21
C ARG A 158 -21.04 -6.85 -2.29
N ASN A 159 -20.69 -6.84 -1.03
CA ASN A 159 -21.09 -5.86 -0.02
C ASN A 159 -19.88 -5.45 0.81
N TYR A 160 -20.06 -4.47 1.69
CA TYR A 160 -18.97 -3.95 2.53
C TYR A 160 -18.42 -4.98 3.51
N ASP A 161 -19.31 -5.71 4.19
CA ASP A 161 -18.90 -6.67 5.22
C ASP A 161 -18.04 -7.80 4.61
N ASP A 162 -18.44 -8.30 3.45
CA ASP A 162 -17.68 -9.31 2.73
C ASP A 162 -16.33 -8.75 2.22
N LEU A 163 -16.33 -7.48 1.76
CA LEU A 163 -15.12 -6.81 1.30
C LEU A 163 -14.13 -6.62 2.46
N TRP A 164 -14.59 -6.14 3.60
CA TRP A 164 -13.75 -5.92 4.80
C TRP A 164 -13.21 -7.24 5.33
N ARG A 165 -14.05 -8.26 5.45
CA ARG A 165 -13.62 -9.62 5.84
C ARG A 165 -12.61 -10.20 4.87
N ALA A 166 -12.81 -10.03 3.56
CA ALA A 166 -11.88 -10.49 2.54
C ALA A 166 -10.53 -9.75 2.65
N ILE A 167 -10.53 -8.44 2.88
CA ILE A 167 -9.31 -7.66 3.07
C ILE A 167 -8.54 -8.13 4.30
N GLY A 168 -9.21 -8.30 5.46
CA GLY A 168 -8.58 -8.83 6.66
C GLY A 168 -7.89 -10.17 6.40
N ASN A 169 -8.63 -11.15 5.87
CA ASN A 169 -8.09 -12.46 5.53
C ASN A 169 -6.93 -12.42 4.51
N ILE A 170 -6.92 -11.42 3.62
CA ILE A 170 -5.84 -11.26 2.64
C ILE A 170 -4.61 -10.59 3.29
N CYS A 171 -4.80 -9.66 4.22
CA CYS A 171 -3.68 -9.07 4.96
C CYS A 171 -2.87 -10.14 5.70
N ASP A 172 -3.52 -11.15 6.27
CA ASP A 172 -2.87 -12.28 6.95
C ASP A 172 -2.07 -13.21 6.00
N GLN A 173 -2.25 -13.08 4.68
CA GLN A 173 -1.55 -13.88 3.68
C GLN A 173 -0.24 -13.25 3.18
N PHE A 174 0.16 -12.11 3.75
CA PHE A 174 1.45 -11.50 3.43
C PHE A 174 2.55 -12.10 4.30
N SER A 175 3.33 -13.03 3.74
CA SER A 175 4.44 -13.65 4.45
C SER A 175 5.66 -12.73 4.56
N PRO A 176 6.51 -12.90 5.57
CA PRO A 176 7.77 -12.14 5.69
C PRO A 176 8.65 -12.24 4.43
N THR A 177 8.72 -13.43 3.82
CA THR A 177 9.48 -13.65 2.59
C THR A 177 8.93 -12.84 1.41
N GLU A 178 7.61 -12.73 1.27
CA GLU A 178 7.01 -11.92 0.21
C GLU A 178 7.27 -10.43 0.44
N CYS A 179 7.06 -9.94 1.67
CA CYS A 179 7.33 -8.55 2.02
C CYS A 179 8.80 -8.18 1.73
N TRP A 180 9.73 -9.04 2.11
CA TRP A 180 11.14 -8.90 1.78
C TRP A 180 11.37 -8.83 0.26
N ASN A 181 10.73 -9.72 -0.50
CA ASN A 181 10.86 -9.76 -1.96
C ASN A 181 10.30 -8.50 -2.64
N PHE A 182 9.26 -7.87 -2.11
CA PHE A 182 8.77 -6.57 -2.61
C PHE A 182 9.82 -5.48 -2.41
N LEU A 183 10.43 -5.39 -1.22
CA LEU A 183 11.52 -4.45 -0.96
C LEU A 183 12.74 -4.74 -1.83
N LYS A 184 13.08 -6.02 -2.03
CA LYS A 184 14.19 -6.45 -2.91
C LYS A 184 13.95 -6.01 -4.36
N LYS A 185 12.74 -6.23 -4.89
CA LYS A 185 12.37 -5.84 -6.25
C LYS A 185 12.47 -4.32 -6.45
N ALA A 186 12.13 -3.52 -5.43
CA ALA A 186 12.26 -2.07 -5.45
C ALA A 186 13.67 -1.58 -5.03
N SER A 187 14.62 -2.49 -4.79
CA SER A 187 16.02 -2.21 -4.46
C SER A 187 16.27 -1.55 -3.08
N TYR A 188 15.46 -1.87 -2.09
CA TYR A 188 15.62 -1.41 -0.69
C TYR A 188 16.27 -2.43 0.24
N VAL A 189 16.56 -3.63 -0.24
CA VAL A 189 17.35 -4.65 0.46
C VAL A 189 18.41 -5.22 -0.48
N ALA A 190 19.45 -5.78 0.10
CA ALA A 190 20.50 -6.44 -0.68
C ALA A 190 19.97 -7.70 -1.38
N CYS A 191 20.60 -8.07 -2.48
CA CYS A 191 20.30 -9.30 -3.20
C CYS A 191 20.75 -10.52 -2.40
#